data_5153a853ceb1449c3b52bc5f4277401f
#
_entry.id   5153a853ceb1449c3b52bc5f4277401f
#
_cell.length_a   1.000
_cell.length_b   1.000
_cell.length_c   1.000
_cell.angle_alpha   90.00
_cell.angle_beta   90.00
_cell.angle_gamma   90.00
#
_symmetry.space_group_name_H-M   'P 1'
#
loop_
_entity.id
_entity.type
_entity.pdbx_description
1 polymer ?
#
loop_
_entity_poly.entity_id
_entity_poly.type
_entity_poly.pdbx_seq_one_letter_code
_entity_poly.pdbx_strand_id
1 'polypeptide(L)'
;MRQKHRVDAFAGGAVKQLFGFVLVFIGGGCGASLRHAVNMTCARAFGTAFPYGTFIINITGSIVMGLIAGYLAFRGEASQHWRLFLMTGILGGYTTFSAYSLDAVLLYERGETGLALLYVLGSVVLSIAGLVAGLALVRHLA
;
A
#
# COMPACT_ATOMS: atom_id res chain seq x y z
N MET A 1 27.66 29.80 22.43
CA MET A 1 27.94 28.73 21.47
C MET A 1 26.98 27.55 21.56
N ARG A 2 26.72 26.95 22.71
CA ARG A 2 25.81 25.75 22.87
C ARG A 2 24.35 25.97 22.45
N GLN A 3 23.81 27.18 22.60
CA GLN A 3 22.41 27.48 22.28
C GLN A 3 22.15 27.51 20.74
N LYS A 4 23.10 28.05 19.96
CA LYS A 4 23.00 28.07 18.48
C LYS A 4 23.03 26.66 17.89
N HIS A 5 23.90 25.77 18.38
CA HIS A 5 23.94 24.37 17.95
C HIS A 5 22.64 23.60 18.24
N ARG A 6 21.92 23.91 19.34
CA ARG A 6 20.61 23.31 19.62
C ARG A 6 19.52 23.80 18.65
N VAL A 7 19.51 25.09 18.33
CA VAL A 7 18.53 25.68 17.40
C VAL A 7 18.77 25.14 15.99
N ASP A 8 20.00 25.05 15.53
CA ASP A 8 20.33 24.51 14.21
C ASP A 8 20.00 23.02 14.09
N ALA A 9 20.21 22.23 15.14
CA ALA A 9 19.81 20.83 15.19
C ALA A 9 18.28 20.62 15.17
N PHE A 10 17.53 21.49 15.87
CA PHE A 10 16.06 21.47 15.86
C PHE A 10 15.50 21.86 14.48
N ALA A 11 16.04 22.90 13.87
CA ALA A 11 15.64 23.36 12.54
C ALA A 11 15.95 22.28 11.48
N GLY A 12 17.12 21.65 11.53
CA GLY A 12 17.47 20.56 10.61
C GLY A 12 16.59 19.31 10.78
N GLY A 13 16.18 19.01 12.02
CA GLY A 13 15.22 17.93 12.30
C GLY A 13 13.83 18.21 11.73
N ALA A 14 13.31 19.42 11.93
CA ALA A 14 12.00 19.84 11.43
C ALA A 14 11.94 19.83 9.90
N VAL A 15 12.99 20.28 9.21
CA VAL A 15 13.06 20.25 7.73
C VAL A 15 13.04 18.81 7.21
N LYS A 16 13.78 17.89 7.83
CA LYS A 16 13.76 16.46 7.44
C LYS A 16 12.38 15.82 7.65
N GLN A 17 11.70 16.17 8.74
CA GLN A 17 10.34 15.68 9.00
C GLN A 17 9.36 16.23 7.95
N LEU A 18 9.38 17.53 7.68
CA LEU A 18 8.54 18.16 6.67
C LEU A 18 8.74 17.51 5.30
N PHE A 19 9.98 17.26 4.91
CA PHE A 19 10.28 16.57 3.65
C PHE A 19 9.67 15.16 3.62
N GLY A 20 9.69 14.42 4.73
CA GLY A 20 9.01 13.13 4.84
C GLY A 20 7.52 13.21 4.60
N PHE A 21 6.83 14.22 5.17
CA PHE A 21 5.40 14.45 4.92
C PHE A 21 5.10 14.76 3.45
N VAL A 22 5.93 15.58 2.80
CA VAL A 22 5.80 15.88 1.36
C VAL A 22 5.91 14.62 0.50
N LEU A 23 6.89 13.76 0.80
CA LEU A 23 7.04 12.48 0.09
C LEU A 23 5.82 11.58 0.24
N VAL A 24 5.29 11.45 1.47
CA VAL A 24 4.09 10.65 1.74
C VAL A 24 2.87 11.26 1.05
N PHE A 25 2.71 12.58 1.07
CA PHE A 25 1.60 13.27 0.42
C PHE A 25 1.61 13.05 -1.10
N ILE A 26 2.74 13.27 -1.76
CA ILE A 26 2.87 13.07 -3.21
C ILE A 26 2.68 11.58 -3.57
N GLY A 27 3.38 10.69 -2.87
CA GLY A 27 3.24 9.26 -3.08
C GLY A 27 1.82 8.75 -2.83
N GLY A 28 1.18 9.22 -1.76
CA GLY A 28 -0.19 8.87 -1.41
C GLY A 28 -1.21 9.34 -2.46
N GLY A 29 -1.05 10.56 -2.98
CA GLY A 29 -1.85 11.07 -4.08
C GLY A 29 -1.71 10.23 -5.34
N CYS A 30 -0.47 9.88 -5.74
CA CYS A 30 -0.22 8.97 -6.86
C CYS A 30 -0.84 7.59 -6.64
N GLY A 31 -0.65 7.00 -5.45
CA GLY A 31 -1.22 5.70 -5.10
C GLY A 31 -2.75 5.69 -5.13
N ALA A 32 -3.39 6.70 -4.53
CA ALA A 32 -4.84 6.84 -4.54
C ALA A 32 -5.42 7.04 -5.95
N SER A 33 -4.73 7.81 -6.80
CA SER A 33 -5.11 8.01 -8.20
C SER A 33 -5.01 6.69 -9.00
N LEU A 34 -3.93 5.94 -8.79
CA LEU A 34 -3.77 4.62 -9.41
C LEU A 34 -4.87 3.64 -8.96
N ARG A 35 -5.16 3.60 -7.65
CA ARG A 35 -6.28 2.82 -7.10
C ARG A 35 -7.60 3.16 -7.79
N HIS A 36 -7.91 4.45 -7.94
CA HIS A 36 -9.12 4.89 -8.62
C HIS A 36 -9.17 4.41 -10.07
N ALA A 37 -8.04 4.52 -10.81
CA ALA A 37 -7.95 4.06 -12.18
C ALA A 37 -8.19 2.55 -12.31
N VAL A 38 -7.60 1.73 -11.41
CA VAL A 38 -7.83 0.27 -11.39
C VAL A 38 -9.28 -0.05 -11.08
N ASN A 39 -9.88 0.60 -10.07
CA ASN A 39 -11.30 0.41 -9.73
C ASN A 39 -12.22 0.72 -10.93
N MET A 40 -12.00 1.85 -11.61
CA MET A 40 -12.78 2.21 -12.81
C MET A 40 -12.63 1.19 -13.93
N THR A 41 -11.41 0.72 -14.16
CA THR A 41 -11.12 -0.26 -15.22
C THR A 41 -11.79 -1.59 -14.90
N CYS A 42 -11.68 -2.08 -13.67
CA CYS A 42 -12.33 -3.32 -13.23
C CYS A 42 -13.86 -3.22 -13.30
N ALA A 43 -14.44 -2.11 -12.87
CA ALA A 43 -15.88 -1.89 -12.94
C ALA A 43 -16.41 -1.92 -14.38
N ARG A 44 -15.66 -1.36 -15.33
CA ARG A 44 -16.00 -1.38 -16.76
C ARG A 44 -15.84 -2.77 -17.38
N ALA A 45 -14.80 -3.51 -16.99
CA ALA A 45 -14.47 -4.81 -17.57
C ALA A 45 -15.30 -5.96 -17.00
N PHE A 46 -15.56 -5.95 -15.69
CA PHE A 46 -16.15 -7.07 -14.96
C PHE A 46 -17.50 -6.73 -14.31
N GLY A 47 -17.94 -5.46 -14.39
CA GLY A 47 -19.14 -4.98 -13.70
C GLY A 47 -18.90 -4.73 -12.21
N THR A 48 -19.99 -4.49 -11.48
CA THR A 48 -19.96 -4.08 -10.06
C THR A 48 -20.59 -5.11 -9.11
N ALA A 49 -20.97 -6.29 -9.61
CA ALA A 49 -21.57 -7.35 -8.79
C ALA A 49 -20.59 -7.84 -7.70
N PHE A 50 -19.32 -7.99 -8.05
CA PHE A 50 -18.24 -8.34 -7.12
C PHE A 50 -17.17 -7.24 -7.13
N PRO A 51 -16.53 -6.90 -5.98
CA PRO A 51 -15.58 -5.80 -5.88
C PRO A 51 -14.17 -6.17 -6.41
N TYR A 52 -14.09 -6.52 -7.70
CA TYR A 52 -12.85 -6.94 -8.37
C TYR A 52 -11.73 -5.93 -8.22
N GLY A 53 -12.05 -4.63 -8.29
CA GLY A 53 -11.06 -3.58 -8.19
C GLY A 53 -10.32 -3.61 -6.87
N THR A 54 -11.03 -3.53 -5.74
CA THR A 54 -10.45 -3.58 -4.39
C THR A 54 -9.70 -4.90 -4.15
N PHE A 55 -10.26 -6.02 -4.64
CA PHE A 55 -9.63 -7.33 -4.55
C PHE A 55 -8.26 -7.35 -5.23
N ILE A 56 -8.18 -6.93 -6.49
CA ILE A 56 -6.95 -6.87 -7.29
C ILE A 56 -5.96 -5.88 -6.69
N ILE A 57 -6.40 -4.70 -6.28
CA ILE A 57 -5.58 -3.65 -5.68
C ILE A 57 -4.85 -4.17 -4.43
N ASN A 58 -5.57 -4.81 -3.52
CA ASN A 58 -4.96 -5.27 -2.27
C ASN A 58 -3.99 -6.43 -2.50
N ILE A 59 -4.28 -7.35 -3.40
CA ILE A 59 -3.38 -8.46 -3.75
C ILE A 59 -2.11 -7.94 -4.45
N THR A 60 -2.27 -7.15 -5.52
CA THR A 60 -1.13 -6.62 -6.28
C THR A 60 -0.28 -5.68 -5.45
N GLY A 61 -0.92 -4.82 -4.65
CA GLY A 61 -0.22 -3.93 -3.71
C GLY A 61 0.58 -4.70 -2.67
N SER A 62 0.05 -5.82 -2.17
CA SER A 62 0.77 -6.70 -1.23
C SER A 62 1.97 -7.39 -1.87
N ILE A 63 1.84 -7.89 -3.10
CA ILE A 63 2.97 -8.46 -3.86
C ILE A 63 4.08 -7.41 -4.03
N VAL A 64 3.72 -6.22 -4.51
CA VAL A 64 4.69 -5.14 -4.74
C VAL A 64 5.32 -4.67 -3.42
N MET A 65 4.54 -4.63 -2.32
CA MET A 65 5.06 -4.34 -0.98
C MET A 65 6.13 -5.35 -0.58
N GLY A 66 5.88 -6.65 -0.80
CA GLY A 66 6.84 -7.71 -0.51
C GLY A 66 8.14 -7.58 -1.33
N LEU A 67 8.03 -7.28 -2.63
CA LEU A 67 9.19 -7.05 -3.51
C LEU A 67 10.02 -5.85 -3.04
N ILE A 68 9.37 -4.72 -2.78
CA ILE A 68 10.08 -3.50 -2.35
C ILE A 68 10.69 -3.70 -0.95
N ALA A 69 9.96 -4.29 0.00
CA ALA A 69 10.48 -4.54 1.34
C ALA A 69 11.69 -5.48 1.31
N GLY A 70 11.63 -6.55 0.50
CA GLY A 70 12.75 -7.47 0.29
C GLY A 70 13.97 -6.76 -0.30
N TYR A 71 13.79 -6.00 -1.36
CA TYR A 71 14.85 -5.27 -2.04
C TYR A 71 15.53 -4.22 -1.12
N LEU A 72 14.72 -3.44 -0.39
CA LEU A 72 15.24 -2.41 0.51
C LEU A 72 15.93 -3.01 1.75
N ALA A 73 15.51 -4.21 2.18
CA ALA A 73 16.19 -4.93 3.26
C ALA A 73 17.56 -5.46 2.83
N PHE A 74 17.65 -5.96 1.58
CA PHE A 74 18.91 -6.50 1.03
C PHE A 74 19.98 -5.41 0.82
N ARG A 75 19.58 -4.22 0.35
CA ARG A 75 20.50 -3.10 0.09
C ARG A 75 21.06 -2.43 1.35
N GLY A 76 20.60 -2.77 2.56
CA GLY A 76 21.12 -2.29 3.85
C GLY A 76 21.00 -0.77 4.12
N GLU A 77 21.22 0.05 3.11
CA GLU A 77 21.25 1.52 3.16
C GLU A 77 20.14 2.20 2.38
N ALA A 78 19.00 1.54 2.17
CA ALA A 78 17.90 2.21 1.50
C ALA A 78 17.48 3.43 2.31
N SER A 79 17.64 4.63 1.72
CA SER A 79 17.32 5.87 2.41
C SER A 79 15.89 5.84 2.91
N GLN A 80 15.66 6.32 4.12
CA GLN A 80 14.33 6.43 4.73
C GLN A 80 13.32 7.11 3.79
N HIS A 81 13.79 8.00 2.91
CA HIS A 81 12.96 8.72 1.94
C HIS A 81 12.31 7.78 0.91
N TRP A 82 13.03 6.77 0.40
CA TRP A 82 12.47 5.78 -0.51
C TRP A 82 11.42 4.90 0.18
N ARG A 83 11.65 4.51 1.44
CA ARG A 83 10.64 3.78 2.22
C ARG A 83 9.37 4.60 2.42
N LEU A 84 9.50 5.89 2.79
CA LEU A 84 8.36 6.79 2.96
C LEU A 84 7.61 6.99 1.64
N PHE A 85 8.31 7.26 0.54
CA PHE A 85 7.67 7.52 -0.74
C PHE A 85 6.99 6.28 -1.33
N LEU A 86 7.69 5.14 -1.42
CA LEU A 86 7.18 3.95 -2.08
C LEU A 86 6.20 3.16 -1.20
N MET A 87 6.58 2.86 0.06
CA MET A 87 5.79 1.97 0.90
C MET A 87 4.65 2.73 1.59
N THR A 88 4.97 3.82 2.30
CA THR A 88 3.95 4.59 3.03
C THR A 88 3.12 5.45 2.08
N GLY A 89 3.75 6.11 1.11
CA GLY A 89 3.09 6.95 0.12
C GLY A 89 2.35 6.11 -0.91
N ILE A 90 3.05 5.63 -1.94
CA ILE A 90 2.42 4.99 -3.11
C ILE A 90 1.60 3.77 -2.70
N LEU A 91 2.20 2.79 -2.04
CA LEU A 91 1.48 1.56 -1.70
C LEU A 91 0.45 1.75 -0.58
N GLY A 92 0.72 2.62 0.40
CA GLY A 92 -0.26 3.00 1.40
C GLY A 92 -1.47 3.74 0.82
N GLY A 93 -1.27 4.58 -0.20
CA GLY A 93 -2.35 5.22 -0.95
C GLY A 93 -3.08 4.29 -1.93
N TYR A 94 -2.36 3.32 -2.51
CA TYR A 94 -2.89 2.36 -3.47
C TYR A 94 -3.80 1.32 -2.80
N THR A 95 -3.34 0.65 -1.75
CA THR A 95 -4.11 -0.36 -1.00
C THR A 95 -5.16 0.26 -0.09
N THR A 96 -6.18 -0.50 0.29
CA THR A 96 -7.23 0.02 1.16
C THR A 96 -7.92 -1.06 1.98
N PHE A 97 -7.92 -0.89 3.30
CA PHE A 97 -8.70 -1.74 4.20
C PHE A 97 -10.13 -1.23 4.40
N SER A 98 -10.34 0.09 4.37
CA SER A 98 -11.68 0.68 4.56
C SER A 98 -12.64 0.35 3.42
N ALA A 99 -12.19 0.45 2.15
CA ALA A 99 -13.01 0.03 1.02
C ALA A 99 -13.28 -1.48 1.04
N TYR A 100 -12.26 -2.30 1.36
CA TYR A 100 -12.41 -3.74 1.55
C TYR A 100 -13.47 -4.08 2.59
N SER A 101 -13.47 -3.41 3.74
CA SER A 101 -14.46 -3.65 4.80
C SER A 101 -15.87 -3.28 4.35
N LEU A 102 -16.01 -2.14 3.67
CA LEU A 102 -17.29 -1.70 3.14
C LEU A 102 -17.83 -2.68 2.09
N ASP A 103 -17.00 -3.10 1.14
CA ASP A 103 -17.37 -4.04 0.10
C ASP A 103 -17.85 -5.38 0.67
N ALA A 104 -17.16 -5.88 1.73
CA ALA A 104 -17.55 -7.11 2.41
C ALA A 104 -18.95 -7.02 3.07
N VAL A 105 -19.20 -5.90 3.75
CA VAL A 105 -20.52 -5.64 4.37
C VAL A 105 -21.62 -5.51 3.32
N LEU A 106 -21.38 -4.78 2.23
CA LEU A 106 -22.35 -4.62 1.15
C LEU A 106 -22.69 -5.94 0.43
N LEU A 107 -21.70 -6.83 0.24
CA LEU A 107 -21.95 -8.19 -0.27
C LEU A 107 -22.87 -8.98 0.68
N TYR A 108 -22.59 -8.91 1.98
CA TYR A 108 -23.42 -9.59 2.99
C TYR A 108 -24.83 -9.02 3.04
N GLU A 109 -25.02 -7.70 3.05
CA GLU A 109 -26.34 -7.04 3.07
C GLU A 109 -27.19 -7.36 1.83
N ARG A 110 -26.56 -7.62 0.69
CA ARG A 110 -27.23 -8.10 -0.53
C ARG A 110 -27.65 -9.57 -0.45
N GLY A 111 -27.40 -10.26 0.66
CA GLY A 111 -27.66 -11.68 0.83
C GLY A 111 -26.64 -12.60 0.15
N GLU A 112 -25.57 -12.05 -0.42
CA GLU A 112 -24.53 -12.79 -1.13
C GLU A 112 -23.44 -13.31 -0.17
N THR A 113 -23.86 -14.01 0.91
CA THR A 113 -22.96 -14.44 1.99
C THR A 113 -21.78 -15.29 1.50
N GLY A 114 -22.01 -16.16 0.49
CA GLY A 114 -20.94 -16.97 -0.10
C GLY A 114 -19.86 -16.11 -0.78
N LEU A 115 -20.29 -15.09 -1.55
CA LEU A 115 -19.36 -14.15 -2.19
C LEU A 115 -18.67 -13.26 -1.16
N ALA A 116 -19.36 -12.84 -0.10
CA ALA A 116 -18.77 -12.09 1.01
C ALA A 116 -17.63 -12.87 1.69
N LEU A 117 -17.87 -14.16 2.00
CA LEU A 117 -16.84 -15.04 2.58
C LEU A 117 -15.67 -15.25 1.62
N LEU A 118 -15.94 -15.54 0.34
CA LEU A 118 -14.90 -15.69 -0.68
C LEU A 118 -14.05 -14.42 -0.80
N TYR A 119 -14.69 -13.26 -0.82
CA TYR A 119 -14.03 -11.97 -0.91
C TYR A 119 -13.14 -11.69 0.31
N VAL A 120 -13.68 -11.90 1.51
CA VAL A 120 -12.96 -11.65 2.76
C VAL A 120 -11.75 -12.59 2.89
N LEU A 121 -11.97 -13.88 2.79
CA LEU A 121 -10.91 -14.87 2.94
C LEU A 121 -9.92 -14.82 1.79
N GLY A 122 -10.41 -14.74 0.56
CA GLY A 122 -9.57 -14.65 -0.63
C GLY A 122 -8.65 -13.41 -0.62
N SER A 123 -9.20 -12.23 -0.28
CA SER A 123 -8.38 -11.01 -0.17
C SER A 123 -7.27 -11.16 0.85
N VAL A 124 -7.57 -11.65 2.05
CA VAL A 124 -6.58 -11.78 3.14
C VAL A 124 -5.53 -12.83 2.78
N VAL A 125 -5.95 -14.03 2.40
CA VAL A 125 -5.03 -15.14 2.12
C VAL A 125 -4.13 -14.81 0.93
N LEU A 126 -4.69 -14.33 -0.19
CA LEU A 126 -3.90 -14.02 -1.38
C LEU A 126 -2.99 -12.81 -1.19
N SER A 127 -3.41 -11.80 -0.42
CA SER A 127 -2.57 -10.66 -0.11
C SER A 127 -1.37 -11.06 0.76
N ILE A 128 -1.59 -11.85 1.81
CA ILE A 128 -0.50 -12.31 2.68
C ILE A 128 0.44 -13.25 1.91
N ALA A 129 -0.12 -14.21 1.17
CA ALA A 129 0.68 -15.12 0.34
C ALA A 129 1.48 -14.37 -0.72
N GLY A 130 0.88 -13.38 -1.38
CA GLY A 130 1.53 -12.54 -2.37
C GLY A 130 2.68 -11.71 -1.78
N LEU A 131 2.49 -11.13 -0.58
CA LEU A 131 3.55 -10.42 0.14
C LEU A 131 4.72 -11.34 0.49
N VAL A 132 4.43 -12.53 1.04
CA VAL A 132 5.45 -13.52 1.39
C VAL A 132 6.20 -14.00 0.14
N ALA A 133 5.48 -14.27 -0.95
CA ALA A 133 6.08 -14.66 -2.22
C ALA A 133 7.00 -13.57 -2.78
N GLY A 134 6.58 -12.29 -2.74
CA GLY A 134 7.41 -11.16 -3.15
C GLY A 134 8.69 -11.02 -2.32
N LEU A 135 8.58 -11.16 -0.99
CA LEU A 135 9.74 -11.18 -0.09
C LEU A 135 10.69 -12.35 -0.40
N ALA A 136 10.13 -13.56 -0.56
CA ALA A 136 10.91 -14.77 -0.83
C ALA A 136 11.63 -14.66 -2.17
N LEU A 137 10.96 -14.18 -3.22
CA LEU A 137 11.53 -14.01 -4.55
C LEU A 137 12.79 -13.13 -4.52
N VAL A 138 12.71 -11.97 -3.85
CA VAL A 138 13.88 -11.08 -3.75
C VAL A 138 15.01 -11.72 -2.96
N ARG A 139 14.70 -12.43 -1.86
CA ARG A 139 15.73 -13.13 -1.05
C ARG A 139 16.44 -14.23 -1.82
N HIS A 140 15.77 -14.89 -2.78
CA HIS A 140 16.37 -15.93 -3.60
C HIS A 140 17.21 -15.38 -4.77
N LEU A 141 16.91 -14.14 -5.22
CA LEU A 141 17.62 -13.49 -6.33
C LEU A 141 18.79 -12.61 -5.87
N ALA A 142 18.88 -12.33 -4.59
CA ALA A 142 19.89 -11.48 -3.98
C ALA A 142 21.01 -12.28 -3.32
#